data_47f077f67b51b7c561e09449507a2773
#
_entry.id   47f077f67b51b7c561e09449507a2773
#
_cell.length_a   1.000
_cell.length_b   1.000
_cell.length_c   1.000
_cell.angle_alpha   90.00
_cell.angle_beta   90.00
_cell.angle_gamma   90.00
#
_symmetry.space_group_name_H-M   'P 1'
#
loop_
_entity.id
_entity.type
_entity.pdbx_description
1 polymer ?
#
loop_
_entity_poly.entity_id
_entity_poly.type
_entity_poly.pdbx_seq_one_letter_code
_entity_poly.pdbx_strand_id
1 'polypeptide(L)'
;MTPAHRFREWLASLLPPGYNRSEEKRIFFGTIIIILFYSIVDFSKSYRAAYRLLCDPEILDRQVLLPGAIMEDFVRVLGTNLQMYQWMAAALLAVQLWSRYRYFKQGARADYTLRRLPQRHARFRYCWSLPLLEAAVILLLMVVMLLIFYGYYMYLTPDACLVSGQWQKLQAAGWGILW
;
A
#
# COMPACT_ATOMS: atom_id res chain seq x y z
N MET A 1 -22.05 24.68 -3.02
CA MET A 1 -20.68 24.16 -3.24
C MET A 1 -20.66 22.66 -2.95
N THR A 2 -20.28 21.84 -3.93
CA THR A 2 -20.20 20.40 -3.77
C THR A 2 -19.05 20.01 -2.85
N PRO A 3 -19.14 18.89 -2.09
CA PRO A 3 -18.06 18.42 -1.20
C PRO A 3 -16.75 18.19 -1.96
N ALA A 4 -16.81 17.83 -3.24
CA ALA A 4 -15.64 17.66 -4.10
C ALA A 4 -14.90 18.99 -4.37
N HIS A 5 -15.61 20.12 -4.46
CA HIS A 5 -14.99 21.43 -4.67
C HIS A 5 -14.22 21.87 -3.41
N ARG A 6 -14.79 21.71 -2.23
CA ARG A 6 -14.13 22.00 -0.95
C ARG A 6 -12.87 21.15 -0.74
N PHE A 7 -12.93 19.89 -1.12
CA PHE A 7 -11.76 19.00 -1.02
C PHE A 7 -10.62 19.40 -1.96
N ARG A 8 -10.95 19.82 -3.20
CA ARG A 8 -9.94 20.33 -4.16
C ARG A 8 -9.29 21.62 -3.68
N GLU A 9 -10.08 22.55 -3.13
CA GLU A 9 -9.55 23.81 -2.56
C GLU A 9 -8.65 23.53 -1.35
N TRP A 10 -9.06 22.60 -0.47
CA TRP A 10 -8.25 22.20 0.65
C TRP A 10 -6.92 21.57 0.20
N LEU A 11 -6.93 20.67 -0.78
CA LEU A 11 -5.71 20.10 -1.37
C LEU A 11 -4.83 21.18 -2.02
N ALA A 12 -5.44 22.15 -2.72
CA ALA A 12 -4.70 23.27 -3.32
C ALA A 12 -4.03 24.15 -2.25
N SER A 13 -4.65 24.31 -1.08
CA SER A 13 -4.06 25.06 0.04
C SER A 13 -2.84 24.40 0.68
N LEU A 14 -2.60 23.10 0.43
CA LEU A 14 -1.42 22.36 0.90
C LEU A 14 -0.24 22.43 -0.07
N LEU A 15 -0.41 23.07 -1.22
CA LEU A 15 0.61 23.20 -2.25
C LEU A 15 1.32 24.54 -2.19
N PRO A 16 2.63 24.58 -2.46
CA PRO A 16 3.33 25.86 -2.63
C PRO A 16 2.76 26.62 -3.83
N PRO A 17 2.63 27.94 -3.76
CA PRO A 17 2.16 28.75 -4.87
C PRO A 17 3.09 28.58 -6.09
N GLY A 18 2.49 28.27 -7.27
CA GLY A 18 3.24 28.07 -8.51
C GLY A 18 3.88 26.69 -8.69
N TYR A 19 3.63 25.74 -7.78
CA TYR A 19 4.17 24.38 -7.89
C TYR A 19 3.34 23.52 -8.86
N ASN A 20 4.00 22.91 -9.85
CA ASN A 20 3.35 22.02 -10.79
C ASN A 20 3.25 20.57 -10.23
N ARG A 21 2.05 20.19 -9.82
CA ARG A 21 1.77 18.87 -9.21
C ARG A 21 1.66 17.73 -10.23
N SER A 22 1.75 17.99 -11.54
CA SER A 22 1.45 16.95 -12.54
C SER A 22 2.39 15.74 -12.46
N GLU A 23 3.66 15.96 -12.16
CA GLU A 23 4.65 14.91 -12.01
C GLU A 23 4.46 14.09 -10.73
N GLU A 24 4.21 14.75 -9.59
CA GLU A 24 3.91 14.06 -8.33
C GLU A 24 2.70 13.13 -8.46
N LYS A 25 1.63 13.62 -9.10
CA LYS A 25 0.44 12.80 -9.37
C LYS A 25 0.78 11.57 -10.21
N ARG A 26 1.55 11.73 -11.28
CA ARG A 26 1.96 10.60 -12.14
C ARG A 26 2.76 9.55 -11.36
N ILE A 27 3.72 10.01 -10.56
CA ILE A 27 4.51 9.12 -9.71
C ILE A 27 3.62 8.42 -8.69
N PHE A 28 2.73 9.12 -8.01
CA PHE A 28 1.82 8.55 -7.02
C PHE A 28 0.89 7.48 -7.62
N PHE A 29 0.18 7.82 -8.71
CA PHE A 29 -0.71 6.84 -9.36
C PHE A 29 0.07 5.67 -9.99
N GLY A 30 1.23 5.93 -10.60
CA GLY A 30 2.11 4.88 -11.10
C GLY A 30 2.56 3.93 -9.98
N THR A 31 2.93 4.45 -8.83
CA THR A 31 3.30 3.66 -7.65
C THR A 31 2.14 2.79 -7.19
N ILE A 32 0.92 3.33 -7.09
CA ILE A 32 -0.27 2.54 -6.71
C ILE A 32 -0.51 1.39 -7.69
N ILE A 33 -0.47 1.65 -8.99
CA ILE A 33 -0.70 0.63 -10.02
C ILE A 33 0.34 -0.49 -9.92
N ILE A 34 1.62 -0.14 -9.77
CA ILE A 34 2.72 -1.11 -9.66
C ILE A 34 2.57 -1.96 -8.40
N ILE A 35 2.29 -1.35 -7.24
CA ILE A 35 2.11 -2.07 -5.98
C ILE A 35 0.93 -3.04 -6.07
N LEU A 36 -0.23 -2.57 -6.56
CA LEU A 36 -1.43 -3.41 -6.69
C LEU A 36 -1.17 -4.59 -7.61
N PHE A 37 -0.59 -4.35 -8.79
CA PHE A 37 -0.27 -5.41 -9.75
C PHE A 37 0.69 -6.44 -9.15
N TYR A 38 1.79 -5.97 -8.56
CA TYR A 38 2.77 -6.86 -7.91
C TYR A 38 2.13 -7.67 -6.78
N SER A 39 1.39 -7.02 -5.90
CA SER A 39 0.75 -7.64 -4.75
C SER A 39 -0.23 -8.74 -5.13
N ILE A 40 -1.08 -8.49 -6.14
CA ILE A 40 -2.04 -9.49 -6.64
C ILE A 40 -1.31 -10.68 -7.28
N VAL A 41 -0.28 -10.43 -8.09
CA VAL A 41 0.50 -11.49 -8.75
C VAL A 41 1.25 -12.34 -7.74
N ASP A 42 1.91 -11.70 -6.78
CA ASP A 42 2.70 -12.38 -5.75
C ASP A 42 1.81 -13.23 -4.83
N PHE A 43 0.72 -12.67 -4.31
CA PHE A 43 -0.26 -13.41 -3.52
C PHE A 43 -0.87 -14.58 -4.30
N SER A 44 -1.24 -14.37 -5.58
CA SER A 44 -1.81 -15.44 -6.41
C SER A 44 -0.84 -16.58 -6.66
N LYS A 45 0.46 -16.29 -6.81
CA LYS A 45 1.51 -17.31 -6.94
C LYS A 45 1.66 -18.10 -5.64
N SER A 46 1.77 -17.42 -4.51
CA SER A 46 1.92 -18.04 -3.19
C SER A 46 0.70 -18.91 -2.86
N TYR A 47 -0.51 -18.39 -3.09
CA TYR A 47 -1.74 -19.14 -2.88
C TYR A 47 -1.81 -20.40 -3.75
N ARG A 48 -1.51 -20.28 -5.06
CA ARG A 48 -1.49 -21.43 -5.97
C ARG A 48 -0.44 -22.45 -5.59
N ALA A 49 0.72 -22.01 -5.11
CA ALA A 49 1.77 -22.92 -4.64
C ALA A 49 1.29 -23.72 -3.41
N ALA A 50 0.71 -23.04 -2.42
CA ALA A 50 0.13 -23.67 -1.23
C ALA A 50 -1.04 -24.61 -1.60
N TYR A 51 -1.91 -24.19 -2.52
CA TYR A 51 -3.05 -25.00 -2.97
C TYR A 51 -2.63 -26.28 -3.71
N ARG A 52 -1.56 -26.22 -4.51
CA ARG A 52 -1.01 -27.42 -5.21
C ARG A 52 -0.53 -28.49 -4.24
N LEU A 53 -0.07 -28.13 -3.05
CA LEU A 53 0.34 -29.09 -2.03
C LEU A 53 -0.84 -29.86 -1.41
N LEU A 54 -2.07 -29.40 -1.61
CA LEU A 54 -3.30 -30.07 -1.16
C LEU A 54 -3.79 -31.12 -2.16
N CYS A 55 -3.34 -31.04 -3.41
CA CYS A 55 -3.80 -31.91 -4.49
C CYS A 55 -2.81 -33.05 -4.74
N ASP A 56 -3.31 -34.24 -5.03
CA ASP A 56 -2.48 -35.39 -5.40
C ASP A 56 -1.85 -35.16 -6.80
N PRO A 57 -0.50 -35.18 -6.92
CA PRO A 57 0.17 -34.96 -8.20
C PRO A 57 -0.02 -36.13 -9.18
N GLU A 58 -0.44 -37.35 -8.72
CA GLU A 58 -0.59 -38.51 -9.59
C GLU A 58 -1.89 -38.47 -10.39
N ILE A 59 -2.90 -37.69 -9.96
CA ILE A 59 -4.19 -37.62 -10.64
C ILE A 59 -4.28 -36.31 -11.42
N LEU A 60 -3.65 -36.28 -12.58
CA LEU A 60 -3.48 -35.10 -13.43
C LEU A 60 -4.81 -34.50 -13.95
N ASP A 61 -5.91 -35.25 -13.90
CA ASP A 61 -7.19 -34.88 -14.55
C ASP A 61 -8.30 -34.53 -13.56
N ARG A 62 -8.14 -34.78 -12.28
CA ARG A 62 -9.08 -34.36 -11.23
C ARG A 62 -8.30 -33.88 -10.02
N GLN A 63 -8.53 -32.62 -9.63
CA GLN A 63 -8.00 -32.05 -8.38
C GLN A 63 -8.63 -32.77 -7.18
N VAL A 64 -8.17 -33.99 -6.90
CA VAL A 64 -8.60 -34.77 -5.74
C VAL A 64 -7.78 -34.30 -4.56
N LEU A 65 -8.46 -33.72 -3.58
CA LEU A 65 -7.87 -33.31 -2.31
C LEU A 65 -7.36 -34.55 -1.56
N LEU A 66 -6.12 -34.50 -1.10
CA LEU A 66 -5.55 -35.54 -0.23
C LEU A 66 -6.35 -35.60 1.07
N PRO A 67 -6.82 -36.78 1.51
CA PRO A 67 -7.54 -36.93 2.77
C PRO A 67 -6.64 -36.51 3.94
N GLY A 68 -7.06 -35.47 4.69
CA GLY A 68 -6.30 -34.93 5.82
C GLY A 68 -5.27 -33.86 5.46
N ALA A 69 -5.21 -33.41 4.19
CA ALA A 69 -4.36 -32.30 3.81
C ALA A 69 -4.86 -30.98 4.46
N ILE A 70 -3.91 -30.26 5.06
CA ILE A 70 -4.17 -28.99 5.75
C ILE A 70 -3.49 -27.88 4.95
N MET A 71 -4.24 -26.81 4.66
CA MET A 71 -3.71 -25.62 3.99
C MET A 71 -2.69 -24.91 4.88
N GLU A 72 -1.63 -24.37 4.30
CA GLU A 72 -0.70 -23.49 5.03
C GLU A 72 -1.43 -22.30 5.64
N ASP A 73 -0.95 -21.84 6.80
CA ASP A 73 -1.53 -20.67 7.49
C ASP A 73 -1.52 -19.43 6.58
N PHE A 74 -2.59 -18.64 6.62
CA PHE A 74 -2.73 -17.42 5.83
C PHE A 74 -1.51 -16.49 5.92
N VAL A 75 -0.95 -16.33 7.12
CA VAL A 75 0.24 -15.52 7.37
C VAL A 75 1.43 -16.00 6.53
N ARG A 76 1.60 -17.31 6.38
CA ARG A 76 2.69 -17.90 5.60
C ARG A 76 2.48 -17.74 4.10
N VAL A 77 1.24 -17.90 3.64
CA VAL A 77 0.85 -17.64 2.23
C VAL A 77 1.02 -16.16 1.87
N LEU A 78 0.72 -15.25 2.81
CA LEU A 78 0.91 -13.81 2.63
C LEU A 78 2.39 -13.42 2.53
N GLY A 79 3.27 -14.12 3.27
CA GLY A 79 4.73 -13.91 3.25
C GLY A 79 5.13 -12.44 3.47
N THR A 80 6.00 -11.94 2.60
CA THR A 80 6.52 -10.55 2.65
C THR A 80 5.74 -9.57 1.78
N ASN A 81 4.59 -9.97 1.23
CA ASN A 81 3.80 -9.16 0.28
C ASN A 81 3.48 -7.76 0.84
N LEU A 82 3.10 -7.67 2.12
CA LEU A 82 2.75 -6.40 2.75
C LEU A 82 3.94 -5.47 3.00
N GLN A 83 5.14 -6.01 3.16
CA GLN A 83 6.35 -5.18 3.37
C GLN A 83 6.64 -4.28 2.16
N MET A 84 6.25 -4.72 0.95
CA MET A 84 6.39 -3.89 -0.25
C MET A 84 5.64 -2.57 -0.16
N TYR A 85 4.46 -2.55 0.47
CA TYR A 85 3.70 -1.30 0.67
C TYR A 85 4.46 -0.31 1.55
N GLN A 86 5.12 -0.79 2.59
CA GLN A 86 5.90 0.05 3.52
C GLN A 86 7.13 0.64 2.83
N TRP A 87 7.89 -0.20 2.11
CA TRP A 87 9.05 0.25 1.35
C TRP A 87 8.67 1.25 0.27
N MET A 88 7.58 1.02 -0.44
CA MET A 88 7.12 1.93 -1.47
C MET A 88 6.55 3.23 -0.90
N ALA A 89 5.86 3.18 0.25
CA ALA A 89 5.41 4.38 0.95
C ALA A 89 6.61 5.23 1.41
N ALA A 90 7.64 4.60 1.98
CA ALA A 90 8.87 5.28 2.38
C ALA A 90 9.63 5.85 1.18
N ALA A 91 9.76 5.10 0.09
CA ALA A 91 10.41 5.56 -1.14
C ALA A 91 9.66 6.73 -1.77
N LEU A 92 8.32 6.65 -1.87
CA LEU A 92 7.48 7.73 -2.39
C LEU A 92 7.65 9.01 -1.54
N LEU A 93 7.59 8.86 -0.21
CA LEU A 93 7.80 9.97 0.71
C LEU A 93 9.17 10.62 0.49
N ALA A 94 10.23 9.83 0.39
CA ALA A 94 11.59 10.33 0.18
C ALA A 94 11.73 11.08 -1.16
N VAL A 95 11.21 10.52 -2.26
CA VAL A 95 11.26 11.13 -3.59
C VAL A 95 10.50 12.45 -3.63
N GLN A 96 9.32 12.51 -3.04
CA GLN A 96 8.50 13.71 -3.03
C GLN A 96 9.11 14.81 -2.13
N LEU A 97 9.63 14.45 -0.96
CA LEU A 97 10.32 15.40 -0.10
C LEU A 97 11.57 15.96 -0.78
N TRP A 98 12.33 15.12 -1.47
CA TRP A 98 13.50 15.53 -2.24
C TRP A 98 13.11 16.50 -3.37
N SER A 99 12.07 16.19 -4.14
CA SER A 99 11.54 17.04 -5.22
C SER A 99 11.15 18.43 -4.71
N ARG A 100 10.41 18.47 -3.59
CA ARG A 100 9.98 19.71 -2.96
C ARG A 100 11.14 20.50 -2.35
N TYR A 101 12.09 19.80 -1.72
CA TYR A 101 13.30 20.45 -1.21
C TYR A 101 14.09 21.12 -2.34
N ARG A 102 14.26 20.43 -3.49
CA ARG A 102 14.90 21.02 -4.67
C ARG A 102 14.15 22.25 -5.18
N TYR A 103 12.83 22.20 -5.26
CA TYR A 103 12.01 23.33 -5.66
C TYR A 103 12.24 24.57 -4.80
N PHE A 104 12.29 24.41 -3.49
CA PHE A 104 12.57 25.51 -2.56
C PHE A 104 14.01 26.02 -2.64
N LYS A 105 14.97 25.16 -2.94
CA LYS A 105 16.38 25.54 -3.05
C LYS A 105 16.70 26.26 -4.37
N GLN A 106 16.04 25.89 -5.47
CA GLN A 106 16.28 26.43 -6.80
C GLN A 106 15.44 27.69 -7.11
N GLY A 107 14.33 27.88 -6.42
CA GLY A 107 13.39 28.97 -6.65
C GLY A 107 13.62 30.19 -5.76
N ALA A 108 14.51 31.09 -6.14
CA ALA A 108 14.71 32.39 -5.43
C ALA A 108 13.39 33.16 -5.22
N ARG A 109 12.42 33.05 -6.15
CA ARG A 109 11.07 33.65 -6.05
C ARG A 109 10.20 32.94 -5.00
N ALA A 110 10.28 31.63 -4.89
CA ALA A 110 9.49 30.86 -3.91
C ALA A 110 9.95 31.13 -2.47
N ASP A 111 11.26 31.24 -2.24
CA ASP A 111 11.81 31.56 -0.92
C ASP A 111 11.45 32.99 -0.49
N TYR A 112 11.45 33.94 -1.44
CA TYR A 112 11.09 35.35 -1.17
C TYR A 112 9.60 35.51 -0.81
N THR A 113 8.70 34.77 -1.50
CA THR A 113 7.26 34.80 -1.17
C THR A 113 6.97 34.15 0.16
N LEU A 114 7.66 33.05 0.50
CA LEU A 114 7.50 32.35 1.79
C LEU A 114 8.05 33.13 2.98
N ARG A 115 9.12 33.91 2.80
CA ARG A 115 9.66 34.80 3.86
C ARG A 115 8.70 35.93 4.24
N ARG A 116 7.81 36.33 3.34
CA ARG A 116 6.78 37.35 3.58
C ARG A 116 5.50 36.80 4.24
N LEU A 117 5.31 35.48 4.27
CA LEU A 117 4.18 34.87 4.97
C LEU A 117 4.38 34.98 6.50
N PRO A 118 3.38 35.47 7.25
CA PRO A 118 3.49 35.68 8.70
C PRO A 118 3.61 34.39 9.51
N GLN A 119 3.43 33.21 8.87
CA GLN A 119 3.45 31.90 9.54
C GLN A 119 4.83 31.24 9.46
N ARG A 120 5.56 31.20 10.56
CA ARG A 120 6.88 30.54 10.67
C ARG A 120 6.90 29.08 10.22
N HIS A 121 5.77 28.37 10.32
CA HIS A 121 5.66 26.94 9.99
C HIS A 121 5.09 26.66 8.59
N ALA A 122 4.78 27.70 7.79
CA ALA A 122 4.18 27.52 6.46
C ALA A 122 5.05 26.66 5.55
N ARG A 123 6.38 26.85 5.57
CA ARG A 123 7.34 26.08 4.78
C ARG A 123 7.30 24.58 5.12
N PHE A 124 7.30 24.23 6.41
CA PHE A 124 7.21 22.86 6.87
C PHE A 124 5.90 22.21 6.43
N ARG A 125 4.79 22.90 6.62
CA ARG A 125 3.46 22.43 6.21
C ARG A 125 3.39 22.15 4.71
N TYR A 126 3.88 23.04 3.85
CA TYR A 126 3.88 22.85 2.40
C TYR A 126 4.79 21.70 1.93
N CYS A 127 5.90 21.46 2.63
CA CYS A 127 6.80 20.35 2.28
C CYS A 127 6.24 18.98 2.66
N TRP A 128 5.66 18.86 3.85
CA TRP A 128 5.38 17.55 4.46
C TRP A 128 3.93 17.10 4.35
N SER A 129 2.95 18.00 4.38
CA SER A 129 1.55 17.59 4.52
C SER A 129 1.04 16.69 3.42
N LEU A 130 1.32 17.00 2.17
CA LEU A 130 0.83 16.19 1.05
C LEU A 130 1.60 14.87 0.88
N PRO A 131 2.96 14.83 0.95
CA PRO A 131 3.69 13.56 0.92
C PRO A 131 3.29 12.59 2.04
N LEU A 132 3.07 13.10 3.26
CA LEU A 132 2.58 12.27 4.37
C LEU A 132 1.17 11.74 4.11
N LEU A 133 0.29 12.55 3.55
CA LEU A 133 -1.05 12.12 3.19
C LEU A 133 -1.03 11.03 2.11
N GLU A 134 -0.19 11.17 1.09
CA GLU A 134 -0.04 10.18 0.02
C GLU A 134 0.59 8.87 0.54
N ALA A 135 1.58 8.95 1.44
CA ALA A 135 2.11 7.78 2.13
C ALA A 135 1.05 7.09 3.01
N ALA A 136 0.25 7.85 3.74
CA ALA A 136 -0.86 7.31 4.54
C ALA A 136 -1.92 6.60 3.68
N VAL A 137 -2.20 7.10 2.48
CA VAL A 137 -3.10 6.42 1.51
C VAL A 137 -2.53 5.06 1.09
N ILE A 138 -1.22 4.95 0.84
CA ILE A 138 -0.59 3.65 0.51
C ILE A 138 -0.68 2.68 1.69
N LEU A 139 -0.46 3.14 2.92
CA LEU A 139 -0.60 2.30 4.11
C LEU A 139 -2.07 1.87 4.35
N LEU A 140 -3.03 2.75 4.09
CA LEU A 140 -4.45 2.39 4.12
C LEU A 140 -4.78 1.33 3.05
N LEU A 141 -4.23 1.49 1.84
CA LEU A 141 -4.38 0.53 0.75
C LEU A 141 -3.81 -0.85 1.14
N MET A 142 -2.68 -0.89 1.86
CA MET A 142 -2.12 -2.12 2.44
C MET A 142 -3.13 -2.84 3.32
N VAL A 143 -3.80 -2.12 4.23
CA VAL A 143 -4.83 -2.72 5.11
C VAL A 143 -6.03 -3.24 4.31
N VAL A 144 -6.48 -2.49 3.31
CA VAL A 144 -7.57 -2.93 2.42
C VAL A 144 -7.19 -4.20 1.66
N MET A 145 -5.98 -4.26 1.12
CA MET A 145 -5.50 -5.45 0.40
C MET A 145 -5.33 -6.66 1.32
N LEU A 146 -4.88 -6.45 2.57
CA LEU A 146 -4.83 -7.51 3.57
C LEU A 146 -6.22 -8.14 3.79
N LEU A 147 -7.26 -7.30 3.94
CA LEU A 147 -8.63 -7.78 4.13
C LEU A 147 -9.16 -8.52 2.89
N ILE A 148 -8.85 -8.02 1.70
CA ILE A 148 -9.23 -8.67 0.43
C ILE A 148 -8.56 -10.03 0.30
N PHE A 149 -7.25 -10.14 0.58
CA PHE A 149 -6.53 -11.41 0.50
C PHE A 149 -6.99 -12.39 1.58
N TYR A 150 -7.32 -11.90 2.77
CA TYR A 150 -7.90 -12.74 3.81
C TYR A 150 -9.27 -13.30 3.39
N GLY A 151 -10.14 -12.44 2.84
CA GLY A 151 -11.43 -12.87 2.30
C GLY A 151 -11.29 -13.86 1.16
N TYR A 152 -10.35 -13.61 0.24
CA TYR A 152 -10.04 -14.52 -0.87
C TYR A 152 -9.57 -15.89 -0.36
N TYR A 153 -8.65 -15.90 0.60
CA TYR A 153 -8.13 -17.12 1.22
C TYR A 153 -9.25 -17.93 1.89
N MET A 154 -10.11 -17.29 2.68
CA MET A 154 -11.22 -17.96 3.38
C MET A 154 -12.31 -18.47 2.43
N TYR A 155 -12.57 -17.76 1.32
CA TYR A 155 -13.63 -18.14 0.38
C TYR A 155 -13.22 -19.27 -0.58
N LEU A 156 -11.97 -19.26 -1.04
CA LEU A 156 -11.49 -20.25 -2.02
C LEU A 156 -10.93 -21.52 -1.40
N THR A 157 -10.54 -21.52 -0.13
CA THR A 157 -10.01 -22.70 0.54
C THR A 157 -11.17 -23.55 1.06
N PRO A 158 -11.22 -24.86 0.72
CA PRO A 158 -12.26 -25.77 1.24
C PRO A 158 -12.23 -25.82 2.77
N ASP A 159 -13.41 -25.79 3.40
CA ASP A 159 -13.56 -25.79 4.88
C ASP A 159 -12.85 -26.99 5.54
N ALA A 160 -12.82 -28.13 4.87
CA ALA A 160 -12.14 -29.36 5.35
C ALA A 160 -10.61 -29.20 5.48
N CYS A 161 -10.01 -28.27 4.74
CA CYS A 161 -8.55 -28.03 4.73
C CYS A 161 -8.16 -26.78 5.56
N LEU A 162 -9.14 -26.03 6.05
CA LEU A 162 -8.92 -24.80 6.82
C LEU A 162 -8.53 -25.13 8.27
N VAL A 163 -7.42 -24.56 8.72
CA VAL A 163 -7.04 -24.59 10.14
C VAL A 163 -7.89 -23.60 10.91
N SER A 164 -8.44 -24.00 12.06
CA SER A 164 -9.19 -23.11 12.95
C SER A 164 -8.33 -21.96 13.48
N GLY A 165 -8.94 -20.79 13.72
CA GLY A 165 -8.25 -19.67 14.38
C GLY A 165 -7.31 -18.84 13.50
N GLN A 166 -7.48 -18.84 12.17
CA GLN A 166 -6.64 -18.04 11.24
C GLN A 166 -6.58 -16.55 11.59
N TRP A 167 -7.72 -15.98 12.01
CA TRP A 167 -7.78 -14.59 12.42
C TRP A 167 -6.95 -14.31 13.68
N GLN A 168 -6.97 -15.21 14.64
CA GLN A 168 -6.17 -15.09 15.87
C GLN A 168 -4.67 -15.21 15.56
N LYS A 169 -4.29 -16.10 14.64
CA LYS A 169 -2.91 -16.22 14.17
C LYS A 169 -2.46 -14.96 13.44
N LEU A 170 -3.33 -14.36 12.63
CA LEU A 170 -3.06 -13.09 11.97
C LEU A 170 -2.84 -11.96 12.99
N GLN A 171 -3.68 -11.88 14.03
CA GLN A 171 -3.51 -10.89 15.09
C GLN A 171 -2.21 -11.10 15.88
N ALA A 172 -1.88 -12.35 16.21
CA ALA A 172 -0.63 -12.68 16.90
C ALA A 172 0.61 -12.37 16.06
N ALA A 173 0.54 -12.62 14.75
CA ALA A 173 1.62 -12.31 13.80
C ALA A 173 1.65 -10.84 13.37
N GLY A 174 0.60 -10.07 13.65
CA GLY A 174 0.40 -8.71 13.14
C GLY A 174 1.58 -7.76 13.37
N TRP A 175 2.28 -7.91 14.46
CA TRP A 175 3.52 -7.15 14.71
C TRP A 175 4.73 -7.69 13.91
N GLY A 176 4.78 -9.00 13.64
CA GLY A 176 5.86 -9.63 12.86
C GLY A 176 5.71 -9.48 11.35
N ILE A 177 4.49 -9.24 10.84
CA ILE A 177 4.22 -8.99 9.42
C ILE A 177 4.58 -7.53 9.04
N LEU A 178 4.56 -6.64 10.04
CA LEU A 178 4.82 -5.21 9.85
C LEU A 178 6.31 -4.86 9.92
N TRP A 179 7.17 -5.78 10.34
CA TRP A 179 8.63 -5.63 10.43
C TRP A 179 9.33 -6.79 9.72
#